data_8fb7f85feab0341f09997254a6767a7e
#
_entry.id   8fb7f85feab0341f09997254a6767a7e
#
_cell.length_a   1.000
_cell.length_b   1.000
_cell.length_c   1.000
_cell.angle_alpha   90.00
_cell.angle_beta   90.00
_cell.angle_gamma   90.00
#
_symmetry.space_group_name_H-M   'P 1'
#
loop_
_entity.id
_entity.type
_entity.pdbx_description
1 polymer ?
#
loop_
_entity_poly.entity_id
_entity_poly.type
_entity_poly.pdbx_seq_one_letter_code
_entity_poly.pdbx_strand_id
1 'polypeptide(L)'
;IGALVATGQQAAGAEDIVSGVRTLLGERDDYRQKIESISPFAEQRILRDFLMGNAPAASLNALRNPPAAQDGWYQIAVINIGWPSVQQGAGAAEKQAVLNKTQAALAAAFSSDDLRLWGYVSNEYLIYVILNSAQEIPPRKVYALQEWLEQNPPAGGSRITVGAAICRKGSEQAPADCQRAVKALNDGILM
;
A
#
# COMPACT_ATOMS: atom_id res chain seq x y z
N ILE A 1 -42.71 -51.22 -4.43
CA ILE A 1 -43.16 -49.85 -4.80
C ILE A 1 -42.65 -48.81 -3.79
N GLY A 2 -42.36 -49.20 -2.51
CA GLY A 2 -41.88 -48.24 -1.48
C GLY A 2 -40.40 -47.80 -1.61
N ALA A 3 -39.53 -48.54 -2.28
CA ALA A 3 -38.09 -48.23 -2.38
C ALA A 3 -37.76 -47.14 -3.40
N LEU A 4 -38.59 -46.94 -4.42
CA LEU A 4 -38.38 -45.93 -5.48
C LEU A 4 -38.75 -44.48 -5.01
N VAL A 5 -39.66 -44.35 -4.04
CA VAL A 5 -40.08 -43.04 -3.52
C VAL A 5 -39.04 -42.47 -2.56
N ALA A 6 -38.38 -43.32 -1.77
CA ALA A 6 -37.34 -42.88 -0.82
C ALA A 6 -36.08 -42.36 -1.51
N THR A 7 -35.69 -42.96 -2.67
CA THR A 7 -34.55 -42.49 -3.45
C THR A 7 -34.80 -41.14 -4.14
N GLY A 8 -36.03 -40.84 -4.55
CA GLY A 8 -36.39 -39.56 -5.17
C GLY A 8 -36.36 -38.40 -4.18
N GLN A 9 -36.78 -38.59 -2.93
CA GLN A 9 -36.73 -37.57 -1.90
C GLN A 9 -35.30 -37.28 -1.41
N GLN A 10 -34.44 -38.29 -1.35
CA GLN A 10 -33.01 -38.08 -1.02
C GLN A 10 -32.26 -37.35 -2.13
N ALA A 11 -32.58 -37.60 -3.38
CA ALA A 11 -31.96 -36.89 -4.53
C ALA A 11 -32.39 -35.43 -4.56
N ALA A 12 -33.68 -35.12 -4.34
CA ALA A 12 -34.16 -33.75 -4.26
C ALA A 12 -33.51 -32.95 -3.12
N GLY A 13 -33.36 -33.53 -1.93
CA GLY A 13 -32.69 -32.91 -0.81
C GLY A 13 -31.18 -32.67 -1.04
N ALA A 14 -30.51 -33.55 -1.79
CA ALA A 14 -29.11 -33.40 -2.14
C ALA A 14 -28.90 -32.26 -3.16
N GLU A 15 -29.80 -32.08 -4.13
CA GLU A 15 -29.75 -30.98 -5.10
C GLU A 15 -30.00 -29.63 -4.44
N ASP A 16 -30.91 -29.55 -3.47
CA ASP A 16 -31.16 -28.31 -2.68
C ASP A 16 -29.94 -27.94 -1.84
N ILE A 17 -29.26 -28.91 -1.23
CA ILE A 17 -28.03 -28.67 -0.46
C ILE A 17 -26.91 -28.17 -1.40
N VAL A 18 -26.71 -28.80 -2.54
CA VAL A 18 -25.70 -28.39 -3.53
C VAL A 18 -26.00 -26.99 -4.07
N SER A 19 -27.26 -26.67 -4.33
CA SER A 19 -27.69 -25.35 -4.76
C SER A 19 -27.41 -24.29 -3.67
N GLY A 20 -27.76 -24.58 -2.40
CA GLY A 20 -27.49 -23.73 -1.27
C GLY A 20 -26.00 -23.46 -1.04
N VAL A 21 -25.18 -24.52 -1.13
CA VAL A 21 -23.71 -24.37 -1.02
C VAL A 21 -23.14 -23.52 -2.17
N ARG A 22 -23.64 -23.71 -3.39
CA ARG A 22 -23.22 -22.94 -4.55
C ARG A 22 -23.57 -21.46 -4.41
N THR A 23 -24.75 -21.14 -3.88
CA THR A 23 -25.18 -19.77 -3.58
C THR A 23 -24.30 -19.14 -2.52
N LEU A 24 -24.01 -19.82 -1.41
CA LEU A 24 -23.13 -19.33 -0.34
C LEU A 24 -21.70 -19.11 -0.81
N LEU A 25 -21.18 -19.98 -1.68
CA LEU A 25 -19.86 -19.78 -2.29
C LEU A 25 -19.84 -18.56 -3.21
N GLY A 26 -20.89 -18.33 -4.00
CA GLY A 26 -21.04 -17.14 -4.83
C GLY A 26 -21.08 -15.86 -3.99
N GLU A 27 -21.92 -15.83 -2.94
CA GLU A 27 -21.98 -14.69 -2.01
C GLU A 27 -20.64 -14.41 -1.32
N ARG A 28 -19.94 -15.46 -0.89
CA ARG A 28 -18.59 -15.33 -0.31
C ARG A 28 -17.62 -14.69 -1.29
N ASP A 29 -17.62 -15.12 -2.54
CA ASP A 29 -16.71 -14.62 -3.56
C ASP A 29 -17.06 -13.15 -3.94
N ASP A 30 -18.34 -12.79 -3.97
CA ASP A 30 -18.81 -11.42 -4.13
C ASP A 30 -18.38 -10.51 -2.97
N TYR A 31 -18.52 -10.98 -1.72
CA TYR A 31 -18.03 -10.25 -0.54
C TYR A 31 -16.51 -10.09 -0.57
N ARG A 32 -15.80 -11.14 -0.97
CA ARG A 32 -14.34 -11.08 -1.11
C ARG A 32 -13.91 -10.06 -2.16
N GLN A 33 -14.54 -10.04 -3.33
CA GLN A 33 -14.27 -9.02 -4.36
C GLN A 33 -14.59 -7.61 -3.88
N LYS A 34 -15.68 -7.41 -3.15
CA LYS A 34 -16.01 -6.11 -2.54
C LYS A 34 -14.96 -5.68 -1.53
N ILE A 35 -14.52 -6.57 -0.64
CA ILE A 35 -13.45 -6.31 0.33
C ILE A 35 -12.15 -5.99 -0.40
N GLU A 36 -11.78 -6.74 -1.41
CA GLU A 36 -10.57 -6.51 -2.21
C GLU A 36 -10.61 -5.18 -2.98
N SER A 37 -11.78 -4.74 -3.42
CA SER A 37 -11.95 -3.43 -4.09
C SER A 37 -11.92 -2.24 -3.12
N ILE A 38 -12.37 -2.42 -1.88
CA ILE A 38 -12.38 -1.37 -0.85
C ILE A 38 -11.03 -1.29 -0.12
N SER A 39 -10.33 -2.43 0.00
CA SER A 39 -9.08 -2.55 0.74
C SER A 39 -8.01 -1.50 0.36
N PRO A 40 -7.73 -1.21 -0.92
CA PRO A 40 -6.72 -0.21 -1.27
C PRO A 40 -7.03 1.20 -0.73
N PHE A 41 -8.30 1.62 -0.76
CA PHE A 41 -8.73 2.92 -0.22
C PHE A 41 -8.65 2.95 1.31
N ALA A 42 -9.02 1.85 1.97
CA ALA A 42 -8.92 1.72 3.42
C ALA A 42 -7.45 1.77 3.86
N GLU A 43 -6.56 1.07 3.18
CA GLU A 43 -5.11 1.11 3.44
C GLU A 43 -4.54 2.51 3.25
N GLN A 44 -4.87 3.20 2.15
CA GLN A 44 -4.44 4.59 1.91
C GLN A 44 -4.90 5.53 3.02
N ARG A 45 -6.13 5.36 3.52
CA ARG A 45 -6.65 6.14 4.64
C ARG A 45 -5.88 5.88 5.93
N ILE A 46 -5.62 4.61 6.27
CA ILE A 46 -4.84 4.23 7.46
C ILE A 46 -3.45 4.86 7.41
N LEU A 47 -2.76 4.74 6.27
CA LEU A 47 -1.42 5.30 6.07
C LEU A 47 -1.41 6.82 6.18
N ARG A 48 -2.38 7.50 5.57
CA ARG A 48 -2.54 8.94 5.69
C ARG A 48 -2.77 9.37 7.13
N ASP A 49 -3.73 8.73 7.81
CA ASP A 49 -4.11 9.10 9.17
C ASP A 49 -2.93 8.86 10.15
N PHE A 50 -2.14 7.80 9.94
CA PHE A 50 -0.90 7.56 10.68
C PHE A 50 0.15 8.66 10.42
N LEU A 51 0.43 9.02 9.17
CA LEU A 51 1.39 10.07 8.81
C LEU A 51 1.00 11.45 9.32
N MET A 52 -0.31 11.72 9.45
CA MET A 52 -0.84 12.99 9.96
C MET A 52 -0.99 12.99 11.48
N GLY A 53 -0.69 11.89 12.17
CA GLY A 53 -0.84 11.77 13.62
C GLY A 53 -2.28 11.57 14.11
N ASN A 54 -3.20 11.29 13.20
CA ASN A 54 -4.62 11.06 13.52
C ASN A 54 -4.92 9.60 13.91
N ALA A 55 -3.96 8.69 13.71
CA ALA A 55 -4.07 7.28 14.08
C ALA A 55 -2.77 6.78 14.73
N PRO A 56 -2.86 5.91 15.75
CA PRO A 56 -1.69 5.29 16.38
C PRO A 56 -1.04 4.25 15.45
N ALA A 57 0.22 3.89 15.70
CA ALA A 57 0.93 2.85 14.96
C ALA A 57 0.21 1.49 14.96
N ALA A 58 -0.53 1.17 16.00
CA ALA A 58 -1.34 -0.05 16.06
C ALA A 58 -2.34 -0.17 14.90
N SER A 59 -2.78 0.96 14.30
CA SER A 59 -3.66 0.95 13.14
C SER A 59 -3.02 0.30 11.90
N LEU A 60 -1.68 0.31 11.80
CA LEU A 60 -0.94 -0.32 10.72
C LEU A 60 -1.10 -1.86 10.69
N ASN A 61 -1.54 -2.47 11.80
CA ASN A 61 -1.82 -3.91 11.86
C ASN A 61 -3.04 -4.31 11.01
N ALA A 62 -3.90 -3.36 10.66
CA ALA A 62 -5.03 -3.58 9.78
C ALA A 62 -4.65 -3.58 8.28
N LEU A 63 -3.40 -3.24 7.95
CA LEU A 63 -2.90 -3.32 6.58
C LEU A 63 -2.76 -4.78 6.14
N ARG A 64 -2.88 -5.04 4.86
CA ARG A 64 -2.68 -6.37 4.26
C ARG A 64 -1.32 -6.95 4.62
N ASN A 65 -0.29 -6.11 4.64
CA ASN A 65 1.05 -6.47 5.09
C ASN A 65 1.34 -5.68 6.37
N PRO A 66 1.12 -6.25 7.56
CA PRO A 66 1.35 -5.55 8.83
C PRO A 66 2.84 -5.26 9.04
N PRO A 67 3.18 -4.36 9.99
CA PRO A 67 4.56 -4.04 10.34
C PRO A 67 5.41 -5.29 10.62
N ALA A 68 6.67 -5.28 10.18
CA ALA A 68 7.64 -6.31 10.53
C ALA A 68 7.93 -6.32 12.05
N ALA A 69 7.90 -5.15 12.68
CA ALA A 69 7.96 -4.99 14.13
C ALA A 69 7.20 -3.72 14.55
N GLN A 70 6.29 -3.84 15.53
CA GLN A 70 5.51 -2.69 16.03
C GLN A 70 6.40 -1.64 16.69
N ASP A 71 7.31 -2.09 17.56
CA ASP A 71 8.30 -1.26 18.23
C ASP A 71 9.63 -1.20 17.46
N GLY A 72 9.55 -1.42 16.16
CA GLY A 72 10.68 -1.45 15.26
C GLY A 72 11.18 -0.06 14.87
N TRP A 73 12.03 -0.05 13.87
CA TRP A 73 12.56 1.15 13.25
C TRP A 73 11.65 1.61 12.14
N TYR A 74 11.42 2.92 12.08
CA TYR A 74 10.62 3.58 11.06
C TYR A 74 11.46 4.61 10.33
N GLN A 75 11.27 4.68 9.03
CA GLN A 75 11.81 5.76 8.20
C GLN A 75 10.75 6.24 7.24
N ILE A 76 10.59 7.56 7.13
CA ILE A 76 9.63 8.18 6.24
C ILE A 76 10.38 8.90 5.14
N ALA A 77 9.97 8.64 3.91
CA ALA A 77 10.44 9.33 2.72
C ALA A 77 9.25 9.91 1.94
N VAL A 78 9.50 10.99 1.23
CA VAL A 78 8.54 11.61 0.31
C VAL A 78 9.17 11.68 -1.07
N ILE A 79 8.48 11.15 -2.04
CA ILE A 79 8.91 11.09 -3.43
C ILE A 79 8.08 12.09 -4.22
N ASN A 80 8.74 13.02 -4.91
CA ASN A 80 8.10 13.93 -5.85
C ASN A 80 8.37 13.49 -7.28
N ILE A 81 7.30 13.42 -8.07
CA ILE A 81 7.33 13.02 -9.47
C ILE A 81 7.09 14.27 -10.33
N GLY A 82 8.14 14.75 -10.97
CA GLY A 82 8.04 15.78 -12.00
C GLY A 82 7.66 15.14 -13.34
N TRP A 83 6.44 15.40 -13.81
CA TRP A 83 5.93 14.84 -15.07
C TRP A 83 6.62 15.48 -16.29
N PRO A 84 6.95 14.69 -17.32
CA PRO A 84 7.49 15.22 -18.57
C PRO A 84 6.43 16.07 -19.29
N SER A 85 6.87 17.01 -20.12
CA SER A 85 6.01 17.96 -20.84
C SER A 85 4.90 17.26 -21.64
N VAL A 86 5.19 16.10 -22.21
CA VAL A 86 4.24 15.28 -23.00
C VAL A 86 3.05 14.81 -22.14
N GLN A 87 3.24 14.66 -20.83
CA GLN A 87 2.21 14.20 -19.90
C GLN A 87 1.65 15.32 -18.99
N GLN A 88 2.10 16.55 -19.16
CA GLN A 88 1.54 17.68 -18.40
C GLN A 88 0.04 17.87 -18.67
N GLY A 89 -0.43 17.53 -19.87
CA GLY A 89 -1.85 17.54 -20.24
C GLY A 89 -2.68 16.34 -19.79
N ALA A 90 -2.05 15.29 -19.24
CA ALA A 90 -2.77 14.14 -18.71
C ALA A 90 -3.64 14.54 -17.51
N GLY A 91 -4.84 13.96 -17.41
CA GLY A 91 -5.77 14.24 -16.31
C GLY A 91 -5.24 13.77 -14.95
N ALA A 92 -5.66 14.41 -13.86
CA ALA A 92 -5.26 14.06 -12.51
C ALA A 92 -5.52 12.58 -12.18
N ALA A 93 -6.64 12.02 -12.62
CA ALA A 93 -6.99 10.62 -12.42
C ALA A 93 -6.00 9.65 -13.11
N GLU A 94 -5.53 9.99 -14.30
CA GLU A 94 -4.55 9.19 -15.03
C GLU A 94 -3.20 9.19 -14.32
N LYS A 95 -2.72 10.37 -13.91
CA LYS A 95 -1.49 10.51 -13.12
C LYS A 95 -1.60 9.75 -11.80
N GLN A 96 -2.72 9.86 -11.10
CA GLN A 96 -2.99 9.13 -9.87
C GLN A 96 -2.92 7.61 -10.06
N ALA A 97 -3.49 7.09 -11.16
CA ALA A 97 -3.44 5.66 -11.47
C ALA A 97 -2.00 5.18 -11.70
N VAL A 98 -1.18 5.98 -12.39
CA VAL A 98 0.25 5.69 -12.59
C VAL A 98 1.01 5.68 -11.27
N LEU A 99 0.77 6.68 -10.38
CA LEU A 99 1.42 6.73 -9.07
C LEU A 99 1.01 5.56 -8.18
N ASN A 100 -0.26 5.16 -8.18
CA ASN A 100 -0.73 3.98 -7.45
C ASN A 100 -0.01 2.70 -7.94
N LYS A 101 0.16 2.55 -9.25
CA LYS A 101 0.92 1.44 -9.82
C LYS A 101 2.41 1.48 -9.41
N THR A 102 3.01 2.66 -9.45
CA THR A 102 4.41 2.86 -9.02
C THR A 102 4.59 2.54 -7.53
N GLN A 103 3.69 3.00 -6.68
CA GLN A 103 3.68 2.70 -5.26
C GLN A 103 3.57 1.20 -4.98
N ALA A 104 2.67 0.50 -5.69
CA ALA A 104 2.51 -0.95 -5.55
C ALA A 104 3.79 -1.70 -6.00
N ALA A 105 4.43 -1.26 -7.08
CA ALA A 105 5.68 -1.83 -7.55
C ALA A 105 6.85 -1.59 -6.58
N LEU A 106 6.94 -0.39 -5.97
CA LEU A 106 7.90 -0.10 -4.90
C LEU A 106 7.69 -1.03 -3.70
N ALA A 107 6.44 -1.18 -3.24
CA ALA A 107 6.12 -2.05 -2.13
C ALA A 107 6.53 -3.51 -2.43
N ALA A 108 6.29 -3.99 -3.65
CA ALA A 108 6.70 -5.33 -4.06
C ALA A 108 8.22 -5.50 -4.15
N ALA A 109 8.95 -4.47 -4.63
CA ALA A 109 10.40 -4.54 -4.82
C ALA A 109 11.19 -4.43 -3.50
N PHE A 110 10.67 -3.70 -2.52
CA PHE A 110 11.42 -3.36 -1.29
C PHE A 110 10.91 -4.06 -0.03
N SER A 111 9.71 -4.66 -0.02
CA SER A 111 9.25 -5.45 1.12
C SER A 111 9.91 -6.84 1.15
N SER A 112 10.28 -7.26 2.36
CA SER A 112 10.82 -8.59 2.68
C SER A 112 10.30 -9.01 4.05
N ASP A 113 10.76 -10.15 4.58
CA ASP A 113 10.37 -10.59 5.92
C ASP A 113 10.81 -9.61 7.01
N ASP A 114 11.97 -8.97 6.83
CA ASP A 114 12.57 -8.04 7.79
C ASP A 114 12.27 -6.58 7.53
N LEU A 115 11.74 -6.23 6.34
CA LEU A 115 11.46 -4.86 5.93
C LEU A 115 10.08 -4.78 5.27
N ARG A 116 9.23 -3.91 5.78
CA ARG A 116 7.97 -3.55 5.13
C ARG A 116 8.06 -2.17 4.53
N LEU A 117 7.50 -2.04 3.34
CA LEU A 117 7.34 -0.76 2.68
C LEU A 117 5.86 -0.56 2.33
N TRP A 118 5.32 0.57 2.77
CA TRP A 118 4.00 1.04 2.33
C TRP A 118 4.13 2.39 1.65
N GLY A 119 3.22 2.66 0.72
CA GLY A 119 3.13 3.94 0.06
C GLY A 119 1.72 4.52 0.18
N TYR A 120 1.67 5.84 0.38
CA TYR A 120 0.46 6.64 0.32
C TYR A 120 0.60 7.68 -0.79
N VAL A 121 -0.28 7.63 -1.78
CA VAL A 121 -0.32 8.61 -2.87
C VAL A 121 -1.21 9.77 -2.46
N SER A 122 -0.60 10.93 -2.19
CA SER A 122 -1.30 12.09 -1.65
C SER A 122 -1.99 12.91 -2.74
N ASN A 123 -1.32 13.10 -3.87
CA ASN A 123 -1.81 13.86 -5.02
C ASN A 123 -1.12 13.35 -6.30
N GLU A 124 -1.33 14.07 -7.40
CA GLU A 124 -0.74 13.71 -8.70
C GLU A 124 0.79 13.85 -8.82
N TYR A 125 1.49 14.21 -7.73
CA TYR A 125 2.94 14.45 -7.73
C TYR A 125 3.66 13.73 -6.59
N LEU A 126 2.98 13.39 -5.49
CA LEU A 126 3.63 12.96 -4.25
C LEU A 126 3.22 11.56 -3.82
N ILE A 127 4.24 10.75 -3.56
CA ILE A 127 4.12 9.46 -2.88
C ILE A 127 4.85 9.56 -1.54
N TYR A 128 4.14 9.36 -0.44
CA TYR A 128 4.74 9.17 0.88
C TYR A 128 5.07 7.70 1.06
N VAL A 129 6.27 7.41 1.51
CA VAL A 129 6.76 6.05 1.75
C VAL A 129 7.07 5.88 3.22
N ILE A 130 6.60 4.81 3.80
CA ILE A 130 6.89 4.38 5.17
C ILE A 130 7.65 3.07 5.08
N LEU A 131 8.85 3.04 5.65
CA LEU A 131 9.64 1.84 5.85
C LEU A 131 9.56 1.44 7.32
N ASN A 132 9.39 0.15 7.60
CA ASN A 132 9.44 -0.42 8.95
C ASN A 132 10.28 -1.68 8.95
N SER A 133 11.13 -1.83 9.96
CA SER A 133 12.00 -2.98 10.15
C SER A 133 12.21 -3.26 11.64
N ALA A 134 12.50 -4.51 11.98
CA ALA A 134 12.96 -4.89 13.32
C ALA A 134 14.37 -4.34 13.64
N GLN A 135 15.17 -4.08 12.61
CA GLN A 135 16.52 -3.52 12.72
C GLN A 135 16.59 -2.11 12.15
N GLU A 136 17.62 -1.36 12.52
CA GLU A 136 17.86 -0.02 11.98
C GLU A 136 17.96 -0.04 10.45
N ILE A 137 17.21 0.84 9.80
CA ILE A 137 17.16 0.94 8.35
C ILE A 137 18.34 1.80 7.90
N PRO A 138 19.30 1.23 7.17
CA PRO A 138 20.46 1.99 6.74
C PRO A 138 20.10 3.05 5.68
N PRO A 139 20.76 4.22 5.68
CA PRO A 139 20.49 5.31 4.73
C PRO A 139 20.53 4.88 3.26
N ARG A 140 21.37 3.90 2.93
CA ARG A 140 21.45 3.31 1.58
C ARG A 140 20.11 2.77 1.04
N LYS A 141 19.15 2.47 1.92
CA LYS A 141 17.82 2.00 1.48
C LYS A 141 17.03 3.12 0.81
N VAL A 142 17.15 4.36 1.27
CA VAL A 142 16.52 5.53 0.63
C VAL A 142 17.18 5.83 -0.71
N TYR A 143 18.49 5.75 -0.80
CA TYR A 143 19.21 5.91 -2.07
C TYR A 143 18.79 4.82 -3.07
N ALA A 144 18.65 3.56 -2.61
CA ALA A 144 18.17 2.48 -3.44
C ALA A 144 16.72 2.69 -3.95
N LEU A 145 15.85 3.34 -3.17
CA LEU A 145 14.52 3.75 -3.64
C LEU A 145 14.62 4.75 -4.79
N GLN A 146 15.49 5.75 -4.67
CA GLN A 146 15.69 6.75 -5.72
C GLN A 146 16.26 6.08 -6.99
N GLU A 147 17.33 5.30 -6.85
CA GLU A 147 17.95 4.58 -7.98
C GLU A 147 16.95 3.67 -8.69
N TRP A 148 16.12 2.94 -7.92
CA TRP A 148 15.11 2.07 -8.49
C TRP A 148 14.07 2.87 -9.29
N LEU A 149 13.62 4.02 -8.78
CA LEU A 149 12.68 4.89 -9.47
C LEU A 149 13.28 5.52 -10.73
N GLU A 150 14.56 5.87 -10.72
CA GLU A 150 15.27 6.37 -11.90
C GLU A 150 15.38 5.32 -13.00
N GLN A 151 15.53 4.04 -12.60
CA GLN A 151 15.54 2.89 -13.52
C GLN A 151 14.13 2.46 -13.95
N ASN A 152 13.11 2.72 -13.13
CA ASN A 152 11.71 2.36 -13.37
C ASN A 152 10.80 3.60 -13.23
N PRO A 153 10.99 4.63 -14.06
CA PRO A 153 10.24 5.87 -13.91
C PRO A 153 8.75 5.64 -14.15
N PRO A 154 7.87 6.36 -13.42
CA PRO A 154 6.42 6.29 -13.63
C PRO A 154 6.02 6.60 -15.07
N ALA A 155 6.75 7.52 -15.68
CA ALA A 155 6.66 7.84 -17.10
C ALA A 155 8.05 8.13 -17.65
N GLY A 156 8.30 7.81 -18.92
CA GLY A 156 9.58 8.12 -19.56
C GLY A 156 9.88 9.62 -19.51
N GLY A 157 11.04 9.98 -18.95
CA GLY A 157 11.46 11.37 -18.76
C GLY A 157 10.90 12.05 -17.50
N SER A 158 10.26 11.30 -16.58
CA SER A 158 9.91 11.84 -15.25
C SER A 158 11.15 12.19 -14.46
N ARG A 159 11.11 13.35 -13.80
CA ARG A 159 12.14 13.75 -12.83
C ARG A 159 11.74 13.27 -11.44
N ILE A 160 12.61 12.52 -10.78
CA ILE A 160 12.40 11.99 -9.44
C ILE A 160 13.20 12.80 -8.45
N THR A 161 12.57 13.20 -7.36
CA THR A 161 13.24 13.80 -6.20
C THR A 161 12.73 13.11 -4.94
N VAL A 162 13.64 12.74 -4.05
CA VAL A 162 13.31 12.04 -2.80
C VAL A 162 13.80 12.88 -1.63
N GLY A 163 12.91 13.18 -0.68
CA GLY A 163 13.26 13.71 0.62
C GLY A 163 13.01 12.65 1.69
N ALA A 164 13.90 12.49 2.64
CA ALA A 164 13.73 11.51 3.71
C ALA A 164 14.06 12.09 5.07
N ALA A 165 13.35 11.60 6.10
CA ALA A 165 13.73 11.80 7.49
C ALA A 165 14.73 10.74 7.92
N ILE A 166 15.44 11.01 9.02
CA ILE A 166 16.33 10.01 9.65
C ILE A 166 15.51 8.83 10.18
N CYS A 167 16.10 7.65 10.10
CA CYS A 167 15.52 6.45 10.68
C CYS A 167 15.44 6.56 12.22
N ARG A 168 14.31 6.16 12.80
CA ARG A 168 14.09 6.20 14.25
C ARG A 168 13.44 4.92 14.74
N LYS A 169 13.76 4.57 15.99
CA LYS A 169 13.07 3.51 16.70
C LYS A 169 11.74 4.05 17.26
N GLY A 170 10.68 3.27 17.06
CA GLY A 170 9.32 3.67 17.43
C GLY A 170 8.68 4.60 16.39
N SER A 171 7.38 4.75 16.50
CA SER A 171 6.54 5.47 15.53
C SER A 171 6.00 6.79 16.02
N GLU A 172 6.28 7.17 17.28
CA GLU A 172 5.67 8.36 17.93
C GLU A 172 6.03 9.65 17.19
N GLN A 173 7.18 9.67 16.53
CA GLN A 173 7.66 10.82 15.77
C GLN A 173 7.27 10.80 14.29
N ALA A 174 6.49 9.81 13.84
CA ALA A 174 6.14 9.65 12.43
C ALA A 174 5.54 10.92 11.79
N PRO A 175 4.62 11.68 12.44
CA PRO A 175 4.10 12.91 11.87
C PRO A 175 5.17 14.00 11.73
N ALA A 176 6.06 14.13 12.72
CA ALA A 176 7.17 15.10 12.66
C ALA A 176 8.22 14.68 11.62
N ASP A 177 8.50 13.39 11.49
CA ASP A 177 9.40 12.86 10.47
C ASP A 177 8.81 13.01 9.07
N CYS A 178 7.50 12.92 8.90
CA CYS A 178 6.82 13.23 7.66
C CYS A 178 7.07 14.69 7.24
N GLN A 179 6.94 15.64 8.17
CA GLN A 179 7.25 17.05 7.91
C GLN A 179 8.74 17.29 7.58
N ARG A 180 9.65 16.57 8.26
CA ARG A 180 11.09 16.65 7.98
C ARG A 180 11.42 16.12 6.58
N ALA A 181 10.79 15.01 6.16
CA ALA A 181 10.96 14.45 4.83
C ALA A 181 10.45 15.42 3.74
N VAL A 182 9.31 16.07 3.96
CA VAL A 182 8.81 17.13 3.06
C VAL A 182 9.76 18.31 3.00
N LYS A 183 10.31 18.74 4.14
CA LYS A 183 11.30 19.81 4.17
C LYS A 183 12.56 19.43 3.41
N ALA A 184 13.11 18.24 3.65
CA ALA A 184 14.29 17.73 2.93
C ALA A 184 14.06 17.68 1.41
N LEU A 185 12.86 17.29 0.98
CA LEU A 185 12.46 17.30 -0.43
C LEU A 185 12.52 18.72 -1.02
N ASN A 186 11.99 19.72 -0.30
CA ASN A 186 11.96 21.12 -0.76
C ASN A 186 13.34 21.75 -0.76
N ASP A 187 14.18 21.42 0.22
CA ASP A 187 15.54 21.95 0.35
C ASP A 187 16.53 21.26 -0.62
N GLY A 188 16.10 20.20 -1.30
CA GLY A 188 16.93 19.39 -2.20
C GLY A 188 18.05 18.62 -1.49
N ILE A 189 17.89 18.40 -0.19
CA ILE A 189 18.89 17.73 0.67
C ILE A 189 18.36 16.33 1.02
N LEU A 190 19.07 15.28 0.59
CA LEU A 190 18.93 13.95 1.17
C LEU A 190 19.63 13.98 2.54
N MET A 191 18.87 13.93 3.60
CA MET A 191 19.42 13.87 4.96
C MET A 191 19.58 12.41 5.40
#